data_cd3ca8df8f4e396b51a5007b26d1ce7d
#
_entry.id   cd3ca8df8f4e396b51a5007b26d1ce7d
#
_cell.length_a   1.000
_cell.length_b   1.000
_cell.length_c   1.000
_cell.angle_alpha   90.00
_cell.angle_beta   90.00
_cell.angle_gamma   90.00
#
_symmetry.space_group_name_H-M   'P 1'
#
loop_
_entity.id
_entity.type
_entity.pdbx_description
1 polymer ?
#
loop_
_entity_poly.entity_id
_entity_poly.type
_entity_poly.pdbx_seq_one_letter_code
_entity_poly.pdbx_strand_id
1 'polypeptide(L)'
;YTTLFRSSYLDLKQLVTADMPHPTVISEKKFGASWFMPAGDSYIANMYADAGADYVFKELPGAGSTPLAFETVLDRAIHADMWLIKYNQSEDMTYGDLRAEYAPYENFDAFKNRRIYSCNTGLVPYYEEFPLHPDYLLKDLIWVFHPELLPGYSPRYYRKMQD
;
A
#
# COMPACT_ATOMS: atom_id res chain seq x y z
N TYR A 1 14.24 15.89 18.01
CA TYR A 1 13.38 14.76 17.60
C TYR A 1 13.00 14.85 16.12
N THR A 2 12.39 15.96 15.69
CA THR A 2 11.93 16.15 14.30
C THR A 2 13.07 16.07 13.26
N THR A 3 14.25 16.50 13.60
CA THR A 3 15.40 16.53 12.68
C THR A 3 15.96 15.13 12.39
N LEU A 4 15.99 14.25 13.39
CA LEU A 4 16.49 12.86 13.22
C LEU A 4 15.57 12.03 12.32
N PHE A 5 14.26 12.12 12.52
CA PHE A 5 13.29 11.39 11.70
C PHE A 5 13.26 11.91 10.27
N ARG A 6 13.39 13.21 10.09
CA ARG A 6 13.49 13.80 8.75
C ARG A 6 14.74 13.33 8.01
N SER A 7 15.86 13.23 8.69
CA SER A 7 17.10 12.72 8.10
C SER A 7 16.94 11.27 7.69
N SER A 8 16.39 10.41 8.56
CA SER A 8 16.15 9.00 8.28
C SER A 8 15.19 8.81 7.10
N TYR A 9 14.10 9.59 7.02
CA TYR A 9 13.16 9.54 5.92
C TYR A 9 13.82 9.92 4.58
N LEU A 10 14.59 11.01 4.57
CA LEU A 10 15.29 11.48 3.37
C LEU A 10 16.36 10.49 2.91
N ASP A 11 17.09 9.88 3.84
CA ASP A 11 18.09 8.86 3.51
C ASP A 11 17.43 7.64 2.85
N LEU A 12 16.29 7.19 3.36
CA LEU A 12 15.52 6.10 2.76
C LEU A 12 15.02 6.48 1.36
N LYS A 13 14.47 7.67 1.20
CA LYS A 13 13.98 8.16 -0.09
C LYS A 13 15.08 8.18 -1.16
N GLN A 14 16.31 8.47 -0.77
CA GLN A 14 17.47 8.50 -1.68
C GLN A 14 17.86 7.11 -2.22
N LEU A 15 17.44 6.03 -1.58
CA LEU A 15 17.66 4.67 -2.10
C LEU A 15 16.87 4.42 -3.39
N VAL A 16 15.78 5.14 -3.58
CA VAL A 16 14.90 5.01 -4.74
C VAL A 16 15.37 5.98 -5.82
N THR A 17 15.68 5.46 -7.01
CA THR A 17 16.15 6.25 -8.15
C THR A 17 15.14 6.22 -9.28
N ALA A 18 15.17 7.26 -10.14
CA ALA A 18 14.21 7.42 -11.22
C ALA A 18 14.37 6.37 -12.35
N ASP A 19 15.52 5.73 -12.45
CA ASP A 19 15.83 4.70 -13.44
C ASP A 19 15.38 3.30 -13.04
N MET A 20 14.93 3.12 -11.78
CA MET A 20 14.34 1.88 -11.32
C MET A 20 12.96 1.63 -11.92
N PRO A 21 12.54 0.36 -12.12
CA PRO A 21 11.15 0.04 -12.40
C PRO A 21 10.26 0.52 -11.25
N HIS A 22 9.17 1.20 -11.57
CA HIS A 22 8.18 1.66 -10.58
C HIS A 22 6.91 0.82 -10.75
N PRO A 23 6.67 -0.17 -9.87
CA PRO A 23 5.48 -1.00 -9.98
C PRO A 23 4.21 -0.15 -9.78
N THR A 24 3.19 -0.44 -10.55
CA THR A 24 1.88 0.17 -10.36
C THR A 24 1.19 -0.40 -9.14
N VAL A 25 0.55 0.45 -8.35
CA VAL A 25 -0.07 0.03 -7.08
C VAL A 25 -1.48 0.59 -6.93
N ILE A 26 -2.36 -0.23 -6.37
CA ILE A 26 -3.68 0.19 -5.86
C ILE A 26 -3.75 -0.03 -4.36
N SER A 27 -4.69 0.65 -3.72
CA SER A 27 -4.77 0.75 -2.27
C SER A 27 -6.18 0.45 -1.75
N GLU A 28 -6.24 -0.17 -0.56
CA GLU A 28 -7.46 -0.45 0.19
C GLU A 28 -8.38 -1.47 -0.49
N LYS A 29 -9.62 -1.58 -0.02
CA LYS A 29 -10.66 -2.46 -0.58
C LYS A 29 -12.03 -1.83 -0.39
N LYS A 30 -13.05 -2.42 -0.96
CA LYS A 30 -14.43 -1.94 -0.80
C LYS A 30 -14.84 -1.89 0.68
N PHE A 31 -15.61 -0.88 1.00
CA PHE A 31 -16.36 -0.78 2.23
C PHE A 31 -17.83 -0.52 1.86
N GLY A 32 -18.69 -1.50 2.05
CA GLY A 32 -20.05 -1.43 1.56
C GLY A 32 -20.11 -1.32 0.03
N ALA A 33 -20.84 -0.34 -0.47
CA ALA A 33 -21.03 -0.12 -1.90
C ALA A 33 -19.89 0.65 -2.57
N SER A 34 -18.97 1.23 -1.80
CA SER A 34 -17.92 2.11 -2.32
C SER A 34 -16.53 1.61 -1.98
N TRP A 35 -15.58 1.94 -2.84
CA TRP A 35 -14.15 1.79 -2.59
C TRP A 35 -13.59 3.18 -2.31
N PHE A 36 -13.24 3.44 -1.05
CA PHE A 36 -12.67 4.73 -0.65
C PHE A 36 -11.19 4.77 -1.02
N MET A 37 -10.92 5.27 -2.21
CA MET A 37 -9.56 5.31 -2.77
C MET A 37 -8.83 6.55 -2.28
N PRO A 38 -7.61 6.41 -1.70
CA PRO A 38 -6.81 7.57 -1.32
C PRO A 38 -6.60 8.52 -2.49
N ALA A 39 -6.79 9.82 -2.26
CA ALA A 39 -6.58 10.83 -3.27
C ALA A 39 -5.08 11.07 -3.52
N GLY A 40 -4.75 11.73 -4.63
CA GLY A 40 -3.37 11.90 -5.08
C GLY A 40 -2.47 12.71 -4.16
N ASP A 41 -3.04 13.64 -3.39
CA ASP A 41 -2.29 14.45 -2.41
C ASP A 41 -2.36 13.88 -0.98
N SER A 42 -2.94 12.69 -0.80
CA SER A 42 -2.93 12.01 0.49
C SER A 42 -1.52 11.61 0.92
N TYR A 43 -1.32 11.49 2.25
CA TYR A 43 -0.01 11.10 2.76
C TYR A 43 0.45 9.75 2.19
N ILE A 44 -0.48 8.79 2.06
CA ILE A 44 -0.12 7.46 1.56
C ILE A 44 0.24 7.48 0.07
N ALA A 45 -0.47 8.27 -0.75
CA ALA A 45 -0.13 8.42 -2.16
C ALA A 45 1.27 9.05 -2.33
N ASN A 46 1.60 10.06 -1.53
CA ASN A 46 2.93 10.66 -1.53
C ASN A 46 4.01 9.65 -1.08
N MET A 47 3.71 8.83 -0.08
CA MET A 47 4.64 7.82 0.38
C MET A 47 4.84 6.69 -0.64
N TYR A 48 3.82 6.32 -1.40
CA TYR A 48 4.00 5.37 -2.51
C TYR A 48 4.99 5.90 -3.55
N ALA A 49 4.86 7.17 -3.92
CA ALA A 49 5.80 7.81 -4.83
C ALA A 49 7.23 7.85 -4.26
N ASP A 50 7.37 8.24 -2.99
CA ASP A 50 8.66 8.29 -2.30
C ASP A 50 9.31 6.90 -2.17
N ALA A 51 8.50 5.85 -2.09
CA ALA A 51 8.95 4.46 -2.03
C ALA A 51 9.18 3.83 -3.41
N GLY A 52 8.97 4.58 -4.50
CA GLY A 52 9.26 4.13 -5.86
C GLY A 52 8.15 3.32 -6.53
N ALA A 53 6.89 3.58 -6.19
CA ALA A 53 5.74 3.00 -6.87
C ALA A 53 5.00 4.06 -7.71
N ASP A 54 4.27 3.59 -8.71
CA ASP A 54 3.37 4.39 -9.53
C ASP A 54 1.92 4.12 -9.07
N TYR A 55 1.37 5.06 -8.30
CA TYR A 55 0.01 4.92 -7.80
C TYR A 55 -1.02 5.17 -8.90
N VAL A 56 -1.88 4.18 -9.18
CA VAL A 56 -2.84 4.23 -10.30
C VAL A 56 -3.81 5.41 -10.18
N PHE A 57 -4.16 5.81 -8.96
CA PHE A 57 -5.14 6.87 -8.70
C PHE A 57 -4.50 8.19 -8.22
N LYS A 58 -3.25 8.43 -8.56
CA LYS A 58 -2.50 9.65 -8.18
C LYS A 58 -3.13 10.96 -8.70
N GLU A 59 -4.01 10.87 -9.68
CA GLU A 59 -4.68 12.04 -10.28
C GLU A 59 -5.99 12.43 -9.58
N LEU A 60 -6.46 11.62 -8.63
CA LEU A 60 -7.64 11.98 -7.85
C LEU A 60 -7.35 13.24 -7.01
N PRO A 61 -8.21 14.27 -7.11
CA PRO A 61 -7.95 15.53 -6.42
C PRO A 61 -8.15 15.40 -4.90
N GLY A 62 -7.37 16.18 -4.16
CA GLY A 62 -7.47 16.32 -2.71
C GLY A 62 -6.53 15.43 -1.92
N ALA A 63 -6.61 15.56 -0.59
CA ALA A 63 -5.75 14.88 0.37
C ALA A 63 -6.45 13.79 1.20
N GLY A 64 -7.74 13.60 0.98
CA GLY A 64 -8.55 12.57 1.66
C GLY A 64 -8.73 11.33 0.82
N SER A 65 -9.94 10.77 0.84
CA SER A 65 -10.33 9.62 0.04
C SER A 65 -11.52 9.98 -0.86
N THR A 66 -11.55 9.37 -2.04
CA THR A 66 -12.66 9.52 -2.99
C THR A 66 -13.43 8.20 -3.08
N PRO A 67 -14.77 8.21 -2.89
CA PRO A 67 -15.57 7.01 -3.07
C PRO A 67 -15.70 6.69 -4.56
N LEU A 68 -15.27 5.48 -4.94
CA LEU A 68 -15.36 4.98 -6.31
C LEU A 68 -16.20 3.70 -6.34
N ALA A 69 -16.87 3.48 -7.46
CA ALA A 69 -17.52 2.21 -7.73
C ALA A 69 -16.46 1.13 -8.02
N PHE A 70 -16.76 -0.12 -7.68
CA PHE A 70 -15.86 -1.23 -7.95
C PHE A 70 -15.48 -1.33 -9.43
N GLU A 71 -16.45 -1.15 -10.30
CA GLU A 71 -16.26 -1.23 -11.76
C GLU A 71 -15.28 -0.17 -12.26
N THR A 72 -15.31 1.02 -11.68
CA THR A 72 -14.35 2.09 -12.00
C THR A 72 -12.94 1.70 -11.59
N VAL A 73 -12.79 1.12 -10.41
CA VAL A 73 -11.48 0.65 -9.94
C VAL A 73 -10.99 -0.52 -10.79
N LEU A 74 -11.85 -1.48 -11.09
CA LEU A 74 -11.49 -2.62 -11.92
C LEU A 74 -11.05 -2.17 -13.31
N ASP A 75 -11.82 -1.29 -13.95
CA ASP A 75 -11.51 -0.80 -15.30
C ASP A 75 -10.13 -0.13 -15.37
N ARG A 76 -9.80 0.68 -14.36
CA ARG A 76 -8.54 1.45 -14.34
C ARG A 76 -7.34 0.66 -13.83
N ALA A 77 -7.57 -0.33 -12.98
CA ALA A 77 -6.50 -0.94 -12.19
C ALA A 77 -6.43 -2.46 -12.26
N ILE A 78 -7.16 -3.08 -13.19
CA ILE A 78 -7.17 -4.54 -13.35
C ILE A 78 -5.75 -5.11 -13.57
N HIS A 79 -4.88 -4.37 -14.24
CA HIS A 79 -3.50 -4.75 -14.54
C HIS A 79 -2.45 -4.14 -13.61
N ALA A 80 -2.86 -3.51 -12.50
CA ALA A 80 -1.90 -3.01 -11.52
C ALA A 80 -1.01 -4.16 -11.01
N ASP A 81 0.27 -3.86 -10.83
CA ASP A 81 1.26 -4.87 -10.41
C ASP A 81 1.06 -5.33 -8.98
N MET A 82 0.66 -4.41 -8.10
CA MET A 82 0.59 -4.66 -6.66
C MET A 82 -0.66 -4.04 -6.06
N TRP A 83 -1.09 -4.64 -4.94
CA TRP A 83 -2.26 -4.18 -4.20
C TRP A 83 -1.94 -4.18 -2.70
N LEU A 84 -2.11 -3.04 -2.04
CA LEU A 84 -1.87 -2.86 -0.61
C LEU A 84 -3.17 -2.59 0.13
N ILE A 85 -3.43 -3.39 1.16
CA ILE A 85 -4.67 -3.34 1.93
C ILE A 85 -4.36 -3.12 3.41
N LYS A 86 -5.05 -2.16 4.06
CA LYS A 86 -5.09 -2.04 5.52
C LYS A 86 -6.45 -2.51 6.02
N TYR A 87 -6.43 -3.23 7.13
CA TYR A 87 -7.63 -3.70 7.80
C TYR A 87 -7.37 -3.87 9.30
N ASN A 88 -8.42 -4.10 10.08
CA ASN A 88 -8.32 -4.31 11.53
C ASN A 88 -9.12 -5.55 11.90
N GLN A 89 -8.43 -6.64 12.18
CA GLN A 89 -9.03 -7.92 12.56
C GLN A 89 -8.16 -8.62 13.60
N SER A 90 -8.71 -9.64 14.27
CA SER A 90 -7.98 -10.46 15.24
C SER A 90 -6.97 -11.41 14.62
N GLU A 91 -7.12 -11.72 13.33
CA GLU A 91 -6.26 -12.62 12.58
C GLU A 91 -5.90 -12.00 11.22
N ASP A 92 -4.82 -12.46 10.63
CA ASP A 92 -4.41 -11.99 9.31
C ASP A 92 -5.35 -12.52 8.22
N MET A 93 -5.70 -11.63 7.30
CA MET A 93 -6.54 -11.95 6.15
C MET A 93 -5.75 -12.75 5.11
N THR A 94 -6.41 -13.75 4.54
CA THR A 94 -5.88 -14.57 3.45
C THR A 94 -6.53 -14.23 2.11
N TYR A 95 -6.00 -14.77 1.01
CA TYR A 95 -6.65 -14.70 -0.31
C TYR A 95 -8.03 -15.36 -0.29
N GLY A 96 -8.19 -16.43 0.47
CA GLY A 96 -9.49 -17.08 0.66
C GLY A 96 -10.51 -16.17 1.32
N ASP A 97 -10.10 -15.43 2.35
CA ASP A 97 -10.97 -14.47 3.04
C ASP A 97 -11.37 -13.32 2.12
N LEU A 98 -10.41 -12.79 1.37
CA LEU A 98 -10.66 -11.70 0.42
C LEU A 98 -11.63 -12.13 -0.69
N ARG A 99 -11.47 -13.33 -1.21
CA ARG A 99 -12.41 -13.95 -2.17
C ARG A 99 -13.80 -14.12 -1.57
N ALA A 100 -13.89 -14.61 -0.34
CA ALA A 100 -15.16 -14.82 0.35
C ALA A 100 -15.90 -13.51 0.62
N GLU A 101 -15.15 -12.42 0.88
CA GLU A 101 -15.73 -11.10 1.08
C GLU A 101 -16.36 -10.55 -0.20
N TYR A 102 -15.68 -10.70 -1.33
CA TYR A 102 -16.17 -10.25 -2.64
C TYR A 102 -15.42 -10.97 -3.78
N ALA A 103 -16.07 -11.97 -4.38
CA ALA A 103 -15.45 -12.80 -5.39
C ALA A 103 -14.83 -12.06 -6.58
N PRO A 104 -15.40 -10.93 -7.08
CA PRO A 104 -14.79 -10.19 -8.19
C PRO A 104 -13.39 -9.62 -7.95
N TYR A 105 -12.89 -9.60 -6.71
CA TYR A 105 -11.50 -9.26 -6.43
C TYR A 105 -10.50 -10.16 -7.16
N GLU A 106 -10.91 -11.38 -7.49
CA GLU A 106 -10.07 -12.34 -8.24
C GLU A 106 -9.72 -11.87 -9.65
N ASN A 107 -10.42 -10.87 -10.18
CA ASN A 107 -10.16 -10.35 -11.53
C ASN A 107 -8.90 -9.49 -11.60
N PHE A 108 -8.42 -8.97 -10.49
CA PHE A 108 -7.20 -8.15 -10.49
C PHE A 108 -5.95 -9.03 -10.69
N ASP A 109 -5.05 -8.58 -11.53
CA ASP A 109 -3.77 -9.27 -11.75
C ASP A 109 -2.96 -9.43 -10.47
N ALA A 110 -2.99 -8.43 -9.59
CA ALA A 110 -2.33 -8.51 -8.28
C ALA A 110 -2.87 -9.66 -7.42
N PHE A 111 -4.17 -9.97 -7.50
CA PHE A 111 -4.74 -11.13 -6.84
C PHE A 111 -4.26 -12.45 -7.49
N LYS A 112 -4.37 -12.54 -8.80
CA LYS A 112 -3.97 -13.75 -9.57
C LYS A 112 -2.48 -14.07 -9.40
N ASN A 113 -1.65 -13.06 -9.39
CA ASN A 113 -0.20 -13.18 -9.30
C ASN A 113 0.33 -13.21 -7.87
N ARG A 114 -0.55 -13.24 -6.86
CA ARG A 114 -0.17 -13.27 -5.43
C ARG A 114 0.74 -12.10 -5.05
N ARG A 115 0.37 -10.89 -5.48
CA ARG A 115 1.11 -9.65 -5.19
C ARG A 115 0.29 -8.67 -4.35
N ILE A 116 -0.44 -9.21 -3.38
CA ILE A 116 -1.15 -8.43 -2.37
C ILE A 116 -0.32 -8.41 -1.09
N TYR A 117 -0.14 -7.20 -0.54
CA TYR A 117 0.49 -6.97 0.75
C TYR A 117 -0.51 -6.31 1.68
N SER A 118 -0.53 -6.71 2.92
CA SER A 118 -1.54 -6.23 3.86
C SER A 118 -0.93 -5.80 5.19
N CYS A 119 -1.61 -4.87 5.83
CA CYS A 119 -1.29 -4.38 7.16
C CYS A 119 -2.52 -4.57 8.06
N ASN A 120 -2.42 -5.49 9.00
CA ASN A 120 -3.46 -5.69 10.01
C ASN A 120 -3.21 -4.76 11.20
N THR A 121 -3.88 -3.64 11.23
CA THR A 121 -3.73 -2.63 12.29
C THR A 121 -4.23 -3.10 13.65
N GLY A 122 -4.92 -4.22 13.71
CA GLY A 122 -5.29 -4.89 14.96
C GLY A 122 -4.14 -5.65 15.61
N LEU A 123 -3.08 -5.99 14.85
CA LEU A 123 -1.94 -6.76 15.33
C LEU A 123 -0.62 -5.98 15.34
N VAL A 124 -0.55 -4.85 14.62
CA VAL A 124 0.66 -4.02 14.54
C VAL A 124 0.35 -2.56 14.90
N PRO A 125 1.30 -1.83 15.51
CA PRO A 125 1.05 -0.49 16.02
C PRO A 125 1.19 0.58 14.92
N TYR A 126 0.45 0.42 13.83
CA TYR A 126 0.52 1.32 12.68
C TYR A 126 0.16 2.77 13.05
N TYR A 127 -1.03 2.97 13.63
CA TYR A 127 -1.54 4.30 13.94
C TYR A 127 -0.87 4.94 15.14
N GLU A 128 -0.34 4.14 16.04
CA GLU A 128 0.38 4.60 17.22
C GLU A 128 1.78 5.13 16.87
N GLU A 129 2.41 4.54 15.87
CA GLU A 129 3.79 4.86 15.50
C GLU A 129 3.92 5.79 14.29
N PHE A 130 3.08 5.60 13.27
CA PHE A 130 3.21 6.31 12.00
C PHE A 130 3.30 7.84 12.15
N PRO A 131 2.49 8.52 12.99
CA PRO A 131 2.57 9.98 13.09
C PRO A 131 3.91 10.49 13.61
N LEU A 132 4.61 9.68 14.40
CA LEU A 132 5.91 10.02 14.99
C LEU A 132 7.07 9.43 14.18
N HIS A 133 6.84 8.34 13.45
CA HIS A 133 7.86 7.59 12.72
C HIS A 133 7.44 7.30 11.27
N PRO A 134 7.24 8.34 10.44
CA PRO A 134 6.90 8.11 9.03
C PRO A 134 8.00 7.37 8.26
N ASP A 135 9.24 7.43 8.74
CA ASP A 135 10.37 6.69 8.21
C ASP A 135 10.20 5.16 8.34
N TYR A 136 9.56 4.69 9.40
CA TYR A 136 9.25 3.26 9.55
C TYR A 136 8.29 2.77 8.46
N LEU A 137 7.26 3.55 8.17
CA LEU A 137 6.31 3.22 7.11
C LEU A 137 6.97 3.28 5.73
N LEU A 138 7.77 4.32 5.47
CA LEU A 138 8.51 4.43 4.20
C LEU A 138 9.43 3.23 3.99
N LYS A 139 10.12 2.78 5.03
CA LYS A 139 11.00 1.61 4.95
C LYS A 139 10.23 0.34 4.58
N ASP A 140 9.07 0.13 5.19
CA ASP A 140 8.19 -0.98 4.84
C ASP A 140 7.73 -0.92 3.37
N LEU A 141 7.32 0.26 2.92
CA LEU A 141 6.86 0.45 1.53
C LEU A 141 8.00 0.23 0.53
N ILE A 142 9.22 0.69 0.82
CA ILE A 142 10.39 0.39 -0.01
C ILE A 142 10.62 -1.13 -0.07
N TRP A 143 10.51 -1.82 1.05
CA TRP A 143 10.62 -3.27 1.07
C TRP A 143 9.53 -3.95 0.22
N VAL A 144 8.30 -3.43 0.25
CA VAL A 144 7.21 -3.97 -0.58
C VAL A 144 7.51 -3.81 -2.07
N PHE A 145 7.93 -2.61 -2.49
CA PHE A 145 8.11 -2.29 -3.91
C PHE A 145 9.48 -2.67 -4.46
N HIS A 146 10.52 -2.56 -3.64
CA HIS A 146 11.93 -2.76 -4.00
C HIS A 146 12.68 -3.52 -2.89
N PRO A 147 12.33 -4.80 -2.63
CA PRO A 147 12.95 -5.55 -1.53
C PRO A 147 14.47 -5.70 -1.68
N GLU A 148 14.99 -5.62 -2.89
CA GLU A 148 16.43 -5.68 -3.18
C GLU A 148 17.22 -4.52 -2.57
N LEU A 149 16.57 -3.39 -2.28
CA LEU A 149 17.21 -2.24 -1.65
C LEU A 149 17.42 -2.41 -0.14
N LEU A 150 16.71 -3.34 0.47
CA LEU A 150 16.72 -3.57 1.92
C LEU A 150 16.96 -5.06 2.23
N PRO A 151 18.13 -5.62 1.84
CA PRO A 151 18.42 -7.04 2.07
C PRO A 151 18.40 -7.35 3.58
N GLY A 152 17.73 -8.44 3.95
CA GLY A 152 17.61 -8.87 5.35
C GLY A 152 16.65 -8.06 6.22
N TYR A 153 15.96 -7.07 5.67
CA TYR A 153 14.97 -6.31 6.42
C TYR A 153 13.71 -7.12 6.69
N SER A 154 13.23 -7.07 7.93
CA SER A 154 11.94 -7.63 8.33
C SER A 154 10.92 -6.50 8.45
N PRO A 155 9.85 -6.51 7.67
CA PRO A 155 8.86 -5.44 7.69
C PRO A 155 8.15 -5.34 9.04
N ARG A 156 7.79 -4.11 9.41
CA ARG A 156 7.16 -3.78 10.69
C ARG A 156 5.64 -3.86 10.62
N TYR A 157 5.05 -3.39 9.53
CA TYR A 157 3.60 -3.25 9.36
C TYR A 157 3.03 -4.13 8.26
N TYR A 158 3.64 -4.12 7.09
CA TYR A 158 3.14 -4.84 5.92
C TYR A 158 3.71 -6.23 5.83
N ARG A 159 2.87 -7.17 5.41
CA ARG A 159 3.23 -8.56 5.14
C ARG A 159 2.65 -9.00 3.82
N LYS A 160 3.34 -9.88 3.13
CA LYS A 160 2.79 -10.54 1.95
C LYS A 160 1.59 -11.40 2.37
N MET A 161 0.45 -11.20 1.70
CA MET A 161 -0.75 -11.99 2.00
C MET A 161 -0.51 -13.47 1.68
N GLN A 162 -1.04 -14.34 2.52
CA GLN A 162 -0.93 -15.79 2.36
C GLN A 162 -2.20 -16.39 1.76
N ASP A 163 -2.13 -17.62 1.24
CA ASP A 163 -3.28 -18.38 0.75
C ASP A 163 -4.16 -18.87 1.88
#